data_c5b5e120bcb7d22683db405d9f2188f1
#
_entry.id   c5b5e120bcb7d22683db405d9f2188f1
#
_cell.length_a   1.000
_cell.length_b   1.000
_cell.length_c   1.000
_cell.angle_alpha   90.00
_cell.angle_beta   90.00
_cell.angle_gamma   90.00
#
_symmetry.space_group_name_H-M   'P 1'
#
loop_
_entity.id
_entity.type
_entity.pdbx_description
1 polymer ?
#
loop_
_entity_poly.entity_id
_entity_poly.type
_entity_poly.pdbx_seq_one_letter_code
_entity_poly.pdbx_strand_id
1 'polypeptide(L)'
;MIGAIIMCHGDDNGLILPPAVAPIQVAVIPVAQHKEGVLEAASALRDRLADKFRVKLDDSDNSAGWKYSQYEMKGVPLRLELGPRDIEAGTCVLVSRVSREKTVVSLDNIEEAVADALRNVHDELYRRAADNLAVRTSVAHNYEEFLDIAANKSGFIKAMWCGDSECEDKIKNDTGGVKSRCIPFDEEHISDVCVCCGKPAKHMVVWG
;
A
#
# COMPACT_ATOMS: atom_id res chain seq x y z
N MET A 1 4.01 1.14 -13.64
CA MET A 1 3.55 1.79 -12.38
C MET A 1 2.19 1.26 -11.91
N ILE A 2 1.12 1.28 -12.71
CA ILE A 2 -0.23 0.78 -12.30
C ILE A 2 -0.18 -0.67 -11.82
N GLY A 3 0.45 -1.57 -12.56
CA GLY A 3 0.59 -2.97 -12.15
C GLY A 3 1.31 -3.14 -10.80
N ALA A 4 2.34 -2.34 -10.52
CA ALA A 4 3.03 -2.38 -9.24
C ALA A 4 2.10 -1.95 -8.07
N ILE A 5 1.29 -0.90 -8.27
CA ILE A 5 0.31 -0.45 -7.27
C ILE A 5 -0.72 -1.55 -6.99
N ILE A 6 -1.23 -2.20 -8.02
CA ILE A 6 -2.20 -3.30 -7.87
C ILE A 6 -1.59 -4.45 -7.07
N MET A 7 -0.36 -4.87 -7.44
CA MET A 7 0.32 -6.00 -6.80
C MET A 7 0.73 -5.71 -5.35
N CYS A 8 1.12 -4.46 -5.05
CA CYS A 8 1.58 -4.09 -3.70
C CYS A 8 0.44 -3.71 -2.76
N HIS A 9 -0.65 -3.13 -3.27
CA HIS A 9 -1.68 -2.49 -2.47
C HIS A 9 -3.11 -2.97 -2.77
N GLY A 10 -3.31 -3.91 -3.69
CA GLY A 10 -4.62 -4.52 -3.93
C GLY A 10 -5.00 -5.51 -2.84
N ASP A 11 -6.30 -5.65 -2.58
CA ASP A 11 -6.89 -6.71 -1.76
C ASP A 11 -8.12 -7.32 -2.44
N ASP A 12 -8.78 -8.29 -1.80
CA ASP A 12 -9.96 -8.98 -2.35
C ASP A 12 -11.17 -8.05 -2.60
N ASN A 13 -11.14 -6.82 -2.09
CA ASN A 13 -12.19 -5.82 -2.27
C ASN A 13 -11.84 -4.76 -3.32
N GLY A 14 -10.66 -4.84 -3.91
CA GLY A 14 -10.21 -3.97 -4.98
C GLY A 14 -8.90 -3.23 -4.72
N LEU A 15 -8.73 -2.07 -5.32
CA LEU A 15 -7.55 -1.24 -5.15
C LEU A 15 -7.46 -0.61 -3.76
N ILE A 16 -6.24 -0.31 -3.35
CA ILE A 16 -5.94 0.62 -2.26
C ILE A 16 -4.92 1.61 -2.81
N LEU A 17 -5.35 2.83 -3.08
CA LEU A 17 -4.46 3.83 -3.68
C LEU A 17 -3.73 4.62 -2.60
N PRO A 18 -2.39 4.74 -2.70
CA PRO A 18 -1.67 5.70 -1.87
C PRO A 18 -2.21 7.12 -2.08
N PRO A 19 -2.45 7.90 -1.02
CA PRO A 19 -3.08 9.22 -1.12
C PRO A 19 -2.41 10.17 -2.11
N ALA A 20 -1.08 10.11 -2.24
CA ALA A 20 -0.33 10.97 -3.15
C ALA A 20 -0.73 10.79 -4.62
N VAL A 21 -1.02 9.56 -5.05
CA VAL A 21 -1.34 9.21 -6.44
C VAL A 21 -2.84 9.00 -6.70
N ALA A 22 -3.67 8.95 -5.67
CA ALA A 22 -5.11 8.75 -5.79
C ALA A 22 -5.78 9.92 -6.53
N PRO A 23 -6.49 9.71 -7.65
CA PRO A 23 -7.21 10.79 -8.35
C PRO A 23 -8.31 11.41 -7.48
N ILE A 24 -8.91 10.59 -6.60
CA ILE A 24 -9.85 11.00 -5.57
C ILE A 24 -9.25 10.57 -4.24
N GLN A 25 -9.01 11.52 -3.35
CA GLN A 25 -8.51 11.25 -2.00
C GLN A 25 -9.64 11.00 -1.01
N VAL A 26 -10.74 11.71 -1.20
CA VAL A 26 -11.91 11.68 -0.32
C VAL A 26 -13.19 11.59 -1.15
N ALA A 27 -14.00 10.59 -0.90
CA ALA A 27 -15.36 10.49 -1.41
C ALA A 27 -16.36 10.96 -0.35
N VAL A 28 -17.13 11.99 -0.62
CA VAL A 28 -18.24 12.44 0.24
C VAL A 28 -19.51 11.74 -0.23
N ILE A 29 -20.13 10.99 0.67
CA ILE A 29 -21.32 10.18 0.38
C ILE A 29 -22.47 10.62 1.29
N PRO A 30 -23.47 11.33 0.75
CA PRO A 30 -24.66 11.68 1.49
C PRO A 30 -25.50 10.41 1.77
N VAL A 31 -25.82 10.19 3.03
CA VAL A 31 -26.67 9.09 3.49
C VAL A 31 -28.10 9.60 3.60
N ALA A 32 -29.05 8.93 2.94
CA ALA A 32 -30.43 9.40 2.81
C ALA A 32 -30.53 10.80 2.16
N GLN A 33 -29.85 10.99 1.02
CA GLN A 33 -29.74 12.27 0.30
C GLN A 33 -31.09 12.89 -0.12
N HIS A 34 -32.17 12.09 -0.13
CA HIS A 34 -33.53 12.56 -0.39
C HIS A 34 -34.14 13.38 0.76
N LYS A 35 -33.53 13.36 1.94
CA LYS A 35 -33.95 14.20 3.07
C LYS A 35 -33.42 15.62 2.90
N GLU A 36 -34.27 16.57 3.32
CA GLU A 36 -33.99 17.99 3.26
C GLU A 36 -32.66 18.33 3.96
N GLY A 37 -31.84 19.18 3.31
CA GLY A 37 -30.57 19.67 3.84
C GLY A 37 -29.37 18.73 3.73
N VAL A 38 -29.57 17.43 3.41
CA VAL A 38 -28.46 16.47 3.40
C VAL A 38 -27.54 16.68 2.21
N LEU A 39 -28.08 16.89 1.02
CA LEU A 39 -27.28 17.08 -0.19
C LEU A 39 -26.55 18.43 -0.16
N GLU A 40 -27.22 19.47 0.35
CA GLU A 40 -26.64 20.80 0.53
C GLU A 40 -25.47 20.77 1.50
N ALA A 41 -25.63 20.10 2.66
CA ALA A 41 -24.57 19.96 3.66
C ALA A 41 -23.39 19.14 3.10
N ALA A 42 -23.65 18.05 2.36
CA ALA A 42 -22.60 17.26 1.72
C ALA A 42 -21.86 18.05 0.62
N SER A 43 -22.56 18.89 -0.13
CA SER A 43 -21.95 19.80 -1.12
C SER A 43 -21.06 20.84 -0.45
N ALA A 44 -21.54 21.47 0.61
CA ALA A 44 -20.77 22.43 1.39
C ALA A 44 -19.51 21.80 1.99
N LEU A 45 -19.62 20.56 2.51
CA LEU A 45 -18.48 19.80 3.02
C LEU A 45 -17.45 19.51 1.92
N ARG A 46 -17.91 19.07 0.73
CA ARG A 46 -17.06 18.85 -0.44
C ARG A 46 -16.32 20.14 -0.83
N ASP A 47 -17.03 21.27 -0.91
CA ASP A 47 -16.46 22.55 -1.33
C ASP A 47 -15.39 23.03 -0.33
N ARG A 48 -15.67 22.91 0.97
CA ARG A 48 -14.71 23.22 2.03
C ARG A 48 -13.42 22.39 1.93
N LEU A 49 -13.52 21.11 1.61
CA LEU A 49 -12.37 20.22 1.52
C LEU A 49 -11.62 20.33 0.18
N ALA A 50 -12.28 20.79 -0.89
CA ALA A 50 -11.74 20.84 -2.25
C ALA A 50 -10.53 21.77 -2.41
N ASP A 51 -10.36 22.76 -1.54
CA ASP A 51 -9.20 23.67 -1.54
C ASP A 51 -7.89 22.96 -1.19
N LYS A 52 -7.96 21.87 -0.42
CA LYS A 52 -6.78 21.15 0.09
C LYS A 52 -6.65 19.73 -0.44
N PHE A 53 -7.76 19.11 -0.84
CA PHE A 53 -7.82 17.70 -1.20
C PHE A 53 -8.54 17.46 -2.52
N ARG A 54 -8.27 16.34 -3.16
CA ARG A 54 -9.02 15.87 -4.34
C ARG A 54 -10.30 15.17 -3.88
N VAL A 55 -11.39 15.90 -3.84
CA VAL A 55 -12.66 15.44 -3.27
C VAL A 55 -13.68 15.16 -4.38
N LYS A 56 -14.43 14.09 -4.22
CA LYS A 56 -15.59 13.74 -5.06
C LYS A 56 -16.84 13.63 -4.20
N LEU A 57 -17.87 14.42 -4.52
CA LEU A 57 -19.22 14.19 -4.01
C LEU A 57 -19.90 13.14 -4.89
N ASP A 58 -20.56 12.14 -4.28
CA ASP A 58 -21.42 11.21 -5.00
C ASP A 58 -22.88 11.52 -4.70
N ASP A 59 -23.46 12.30 -5.57
CA ASP A 59 -24.87 12.72 -5.57
C ASP A 59 -25.76 11.83 -6.45
N SER A 60 -25.25 10.69 -6.94
CA SER A 60 -26.02 9.75 -7.75
C SER A 60 -27.17 9.11 -6.96
N ASP A 61 -28.17 8.60 -7.67
CA ASP A 61 -29.35 7.94 -7.05
C ASP A 61 -29.08 6.52 -6.55
N ASN A 62 -27.83 6.05 -6.63
CA ASN A 62 -27.46 4.74 -6.13
C ASN A 62 -27.57 4.66 -4.61
N SER A 63 -27.83 3.46 -4.10
CA SER A 63 -27.86 3.23 -2.64
C SER A 63 -26.48 3.52 -2.01
N ALA A 64 -26.50 3.93 -0.74
CA ALA A 64 -25.26 4.19 0.01
C ALA A 64 -24.30 2.98 -0.01
N GLY A 65 -24.82 1.76 0.17
CA GLY A 65 -24.03 0.53 0.12
C GLY A 65 -23.35 0.30 -1.24
N TRP A 66 -24.04 0.59 -2.34
CA TRP A 66 -23.45 0.53 -3.67
C TRP A 66 -22.32 1.55 -3.84
N LYS A 67 -22.55 2.80 -3.40
CA LYS A 67 -21.53 3.84 -3.42
C LYS A 67 -20.29 3.43 -2.62
N TYR A 68 -20.48 2.88 -1.43
CA TYR A 68 -19.38 2.38 -0.58
C TYR A 68 -18.51 1.35 -1.34
N SER A 69 -19.14 0.32 -1.90
CA SER A 69 -18.46 -0.71 -2.67
C SER A 69 -17.72 -0.16 -3.89
N GLN A 70 -18.32 0.81 -4.59
CA GLN A 70 -17.70 1.45 -5.76
C GLN A 70 -16.41 2.19 -5.40
N TYR A 71 -16.40 3.00 -4.35
CA TYR A 71 -15.21 3.74 -3.92
C TYR A 71 -14.19 2.83 -3.26
N GLU A 72 -14.61 1.77 -2.60
CA GLU A 72 -13.74 0.75 -2.06
C GLU A 72 -13.03 -0.02 -3.17
N MET A 73 -13.74 -0.48 -4.19
CA MET A 73 -13.18 -1.16 -5.37
C MET A 73 -12.20 -0.26 -6.14
N LYS A 74 -12.52 1.03 -6.29
CA LYS A 74 -11.65 2.02 -6.94
C LYS A 74 -10.44 2.40 -6.11
N GLY A 75 -10.38 2.00 -4.85
CA GLY A 75 -9.24 2.26 -3.95
C GLY A 75 -9.16 3.69 -3.44
N VAL A 76 -10.29 4.39 -3.33
CA VAL A 76 -10.30 5.75 -2.78
C VAL A 76 -9.88 5.69 -1.30
N PRO A 77 -8.84 6.45 -0.89
CA PRO A 77 -8.26 6.35 0.44
C PRO A 77 -9.24 6.57 1.59
N LEU A 78 -10.09 7.58 1.47
CA LEU A 78 -11.05 7.94 2.51
C LEU A 78 -12.46 8.13 1.92
N ARG A 79 -13.46 7.78 2.71
CA ARG A 79 -14.84 8.18 2.44
C ARG A 79 -15.42 8.87 3.68
N LEU A 80 -16.21 9.91 3.45
CA LEU A 80 -16.99 10.63 4.46
C LEU A 80 -18.44 10.30 4.24
N GLU A 81 -19.08 9.72 5.26
CA GLU A 81 -20.51 9.43 5.28
C GLU A 81 -21.20 10.54 6.08
N LEU A 82 -22.20 11.20 5.49
CA LEU A 82 -22.92 12.33 6.11
C LEU A 82 -24.41 12.10 5.99
N GLY A 83 -25.07 11.90 7.11
CA GLY A 83 -26.52 11.72 7.20
C GLY A 83 -27.19 12.77 8.08
N PRO A 84 -28.54 12.76 8.19
CA PRO A 84 -29.27 13.76 8.96
C PRO A 84 -28.84 13.86 10.43
N ARG A 85 -28.58 12.72 11.07
CA ARG A 85 -28.15 12.68 12.48
C ARG A 85 -26.74 13.26 12.66
N ASP A 86 -25.88 13.04 11.67
CA ASP A 86 -24.53 13.57 11.69
C ASP A 86 -24.55 15.09 11.57
N ILE A 87 -25.41 15.61 10.69
CA ILE A 87 -25.59 17.06 10.50
C ILE A 87 -26.12 17.70 11.79
N GLU A 88 -27.13 17.12 12.41
CA GLU A 88 -27.68 17.60 13.69
C GLU A 88 -26.62 17.62 14.81
N ALA A 89 -25.72 16.64 14.81
CA ALA A 89 -24.63 16.53 15.79
C ALA A 89 -23.39 17.32 15.44
N GLY A 90 -23.31 17.98 14.27
CA GLY A 90 -22.11 18.66 13.79
C GLY A 90 -20.93 17.72 13.51
N THR A 91 -21.22 16.48 13.10
CA THR A 91 -20.21 15.44 12.88
C THR A 91 -20.33 14.79 11.49
N CYS A 92 -19.42 13.94 11.13
CA CYS A 92 -19.54 12.99 10.02
C CYS A 92 -18.78 11.70 10.36
N VAL A 93 -19.03 10.63 9.61
CA VAL A 93 -18.31 9.37 9.75
C VAL A 93 -17.21 9.30 8.71
N LEU A 94 -15.95 9.28 9.17
CA LEU A 94 -14.78 9.06 8.35
C LEU A 94 -14.44 7.57 8.32
N VAL A 95 -14.22 7.03 7.12
CA VAL A 95 -13.88 5.61 6.92
C VAL A 95 -12.59 5.51 6.11
N SER A 96 -11.61 4.80 6.65
CA SER A 96 -10.35 4.50 5.98
C SER A 96 -10.50 3.26 5.08
N ARG A 97 -9.99 3.34 3.84
CA ARG A 97 -9.94 2.18 2.93
C ARG A 97 -9.01 1.08 3.42
N VAL A 98 -7.93 1.44 4.11
CA VAL A 98 -6.90 0.49 4.56
C VAL A 98 -7.34 -0.29 5.80
N SER A 99 -7.73 0.42 6.88
CA SER A 99 -8.14 -0.22 8.14
C SER A 99 -9.62 -0.62 8.15
N ARG A 100 -10.46 0.03 7.30
CA ARG A 100 -11.93 -0.07 7.28
C ARG A 100 -12.58 0.40 8.57
N GLU A 101 -11.85 1.04 9.43
CA GLU A 101 -12.37 1.62 10.65
C GLU A 101 -13.26 2.82 10.34
N LYS A 102 -14.33 2.93 11.13
CA LYS A 102 -15.26 4.04 11.12
C LYS A 102 -15.00 4.92 12.34
N THR A 103 -14.67 6.17 12.10
CA THR A 103 -14.41 7.16 13.15
C THR A 103 -15.40 8.30 13.00
N VAL A 104 -16.07 8.67 14.08
CA VAL A 104 -16.91 9.87 14.11
C VAL A 104 -15.99 11.07 14.33
N VAL A 105 -16.06 12.04 13.44
CA VAL A 105 -15.23 13.26 13.47
C VAL A 105 -16.11 14.50 13.47
N SER A 106 -15.67 15.54 14.19
CA SER A 106 -16.36 16.84 14.19
C SER A 106 -16.17 17.54 12.85
N LEU A 107 -17.23 18.16 12.35
CA LEU A 107 -17.17 19.01 11.15
C LEU A 107 -16.29 20.24 11.37
N ASP A 108 -16.13 20.73 12.61
CA ASP A 108 -15.28 21.88 12.90
C ASP A 108 -13.82 21.65 12.55
N ASN A 109 -13.31 20.42 12.84
CA ASN A 109 -11.91 20.04 12.66
C ASN A 109 -11.73 19.07 11.47
N ILE A 110 -12.67 19.02 10.54
CA ILE A 110 -12.71 18.00 9.48
C ILE A 110 -11.47 18.02 8.57
N GLU A 111 -10.91 19.19 8.29
CA GLU A 111 -9.74 19.33 7.42
C GLU A 111 -8.50 18.69 8.04
N GLU A 112 -8.29 18.91 9.34
CA GLU A 112 -7.19 18.31 10.09
C GLU A 112 -7.40 16.79 10.20
N ALA A 113 -8.61 16.37 10.56
CA ALA A 113 -8.95 14.94 10.64
C ALA A 113 -8.73 14.20 9.30
N VAL A 114 -9.09 14.80 8.17
CA VAL A 114 -8.85 14.25 6.84
C VAL A 114 -7.35 14.21 6.51
N ALA A 115 -6.61 15.28 6.83
CA ALA A 115 -5.16 15.32 6.61
C ALA A 115 -4.44 14.21 7.39
N ASP A 116 -4.78 14.05 8.66
CA ASP A 116 -4.23 13.00 9.53
C ASP A 116 -4.58 11.60 9.03
N ALA A 117 -5.84 11.39 8.67
CA ALA A 117 -6.28 10.12 8.14
C ALA A 117 -5.58 9.74 6.82
N LEU A 118 -5.33 10.71 5.93
CA LEU A 118 -4.56 10.47 4.70
C LEU A 118 -3.09 10.12 5.01
N ARG A 119 -2.46 10.78 5.99
CA ARG A 119 -1.11 10.39 6.46
C ARG A 119 -1.11 8.96 7.00
N ASN A 120 -2.07 8.62 7.85
CA ASN A 120 -2.20 7.28 8.41
C ASN A 120 -2.39 6.20 7.33
N VAL A 121 -3.18 6.48 6.28
CA VAL A 121 -3.31 5.58 5.12
C VAL A 121 -1.95 5.38 4.43
N HIS A 122 -1.19 6.45 4.22
CA HIS A 122 0.14 6.36 3.60
C HIS A 122 1.10 5.52 4.44
N ASP A 123 1.20 5.83 5.73
CA ASP A 123 2.11 5.17 6.66
C ASP A 123 1.78 3.68 6.82
N GLU A 124 0.50 3.34 6.89
CA GLU A 124 0.05 1.95 6.97
C GLU A 124 0.36 1.16 5.70
N LEU A 125 0.17 1.75 4.51
CA LEU A 125 0.54 1.11 3.25
C LEU A 125 2.06 0.90 3.15
N TYR A 126 2.84 1.89 3.56
CA TYR A 126 4.30 1.78 3.60
C TYR A 126 4.74 0.67 4.57
N ARG A 127 4.20 0.67 5.78
CA ARG A 127 4.50 -0.35 6.80
C ARG A 127 4.18 -1.75 6.30
N ARG A 128 2.98 -1.97 5.73
CA ARG A 128 2.62 -3.28 5.16
C ARG A 128 3.57 -3.74 4.06
N ALA A 129 3.99 -2.83 3.19
CA ALA A 129 4.93 -3.16 2.12
C ALA A 129 6.32 -3.47 2.67
N ALA A 130 6.81 -2.69 3.66
CA ALA A 130 8.09 -2.91 4.31
C ALA A 130 8.12 -4.24 5.08
N ASP A 131 7.08 -4.53 5.85
CA ASP A 131 6.94 -5.80 6.59
C ASP A 131 6.91 -7.00 5.64
N ASN A 132 6.15 -6.90 4.54
CA ASN A 132 6.10 -7.95 3.52
C ASN A 132 7.46 -8.18 2.84
N LEU A 133 8.19 -7.11 2.56
CA LEU A 133 9.56 -7.21 2.00
C LEU A 133 10.51 -7.88 3.01
N ALA A 134 10.45 -7.47 4.28
CA ALA A 134 11.29 -8.04 5.35
C ALA A 134 11.04 -9.55 5.53
N VAL A 135 9.77 -9.97 5.61
CA VAL A 135 9.40 -11.39 5.75
C VAL A 135 9.83 -12.23 4.53
N ARG A 136 9.84 -11.63 3.33
CA ARG A 136 10.22 -12.29 2.09
C ARG A 136 11.70 -12.12 1.72
N THR A 137 12.52 -11.57 2.61
CA THR A 137 13.97 -11.45 2.38
C THR A 137 14.70 -12.38 3.34
N SER A 138 15.36 -13.39 2.79
CA SER A 138 16.18 -14.35 3.54
C SER A 138 17.66 -14.07 3.35
N VAL A 139 18.50 -14.60 4.23
CA VAL A 139 19.97 -14.55 4.14
C VAL A 139 20.49 -15.96 3.94
N ALA A 140 21.45 -16.14 3.04
CA ALA A 140 22.15 -17.41 2.84
C ALA A 140 23.65 -17.23 3.05
N HIS A 141 24.23 -18.08 3.93
CA HIS A 141 25.66 -18.05 4.27
C HIS A 141 26.49 -19.04 3.44
N ASN A 142 25.82 -20.05 2.87
CA ASN A 142 26.44 -21.10 2.06
C ASN A 142 25.49 -21.52 0.93
N TYR A 143 26.01 -22.36 0.00
CA TYR A 143 25.29 -22.73 -1.19
C TYR A 143 24.11 -23.65 -0.92
N GLU A 144 24.19 -24.52 0.07
CA GLU A 144 23.11 -25.43 0.46
C GLU A 144 21.91 -24.65 1.00
N GLU A 145 22.15 -23.70 1.94
CA GLU A 145 21.12 -22.77 2.42
C GLU A 145 20.50 -21.97 1.29
N PHE A 146 21.32 -21.49 0.34
CA PHE A 146 20.83 -20.72 -0.80
C PHE A 146 19.87 -21.54 -1.64
N LEU A 147 20.22 -22.79 -1.98
CA LEU A 147 19.35 -23.69 -2.77
C LEU A 147 18.08 -24.06 -2.01
N ASP A 148 18.17 -24.32 -0.70
CA ASP A 148 16.99 -24.62 0.11
C ASP A 148 16.02 -23.42 0.16
N ILE A 149 16.53 -22.22 0.38
CA ILE A 149 15.72 -21.00 0.37
C ILE A 149 15.09 -20.80 -1.01
N ALA A 150 15.86 -20.95 -2.09
CA ALA A 150 15.37 -20.77 -3.45
C ALA A 150 14.25 -21.76 -3.81
N ALA A 151 14.31 -22.98 -3.29
CA ALA A 151 13.33 -24.02 -3.53
C ALA A 151 12.06 -23.86 -2.68
N ASN A 152 12.19 -23.41 -1.42
CA ASN A 152 11.12 -23.51 -0.43
C ASN A 152 10.53 -22.16 0.00
N LYS A 153 11.16 -21.03 -0.34
CA LYS A 153 10.70 -19.68 0.03
C LYS A 153 10.56 -18.77 -1.18
N SER A 154 9.46 -18.05 -1.25
CA SER A 154 9.29 -17.01 -2.26
C SER A 154 9.90 -15.69 -1.77
N GLY A 155 10.54 -14.92 -2.65
CA GLY A 155 11.04 -13.58 -2.33
C GLY A 155 12.49 -13.38 -2.73
N PHE A 156 13.25 -12.72 -1.89
CA PHE A 156 14.64 -12.37 -2.13
C PHE A 156 15.60 -13.10 -1.20
N ILE A 157 16.82 -13.34 -1.70
CA ILE A 157 17.92 -13.94 -0.94
C ILE A 157 19.08 -12.95 -0.96
N LYS A 158 19.57 -12.55 0.21
CA LYS A 158 20.83 -11.83 0.35
C LYS A 158 21.97 -12.84 0.47
N ALA A 159 22.98 -12.74 -0.37
CA ALA A 159 24.14 -13.61 -0.30
C ALA A 159 25.38 -12.93 -0.91
N MET A 160 26.56 -13.34 -0.42
CA MET A 160 27.83 -12.80 -0.89
C MET A 160 28.26 -13.40 -2.24
N TRP A 161 28.86 -12.61 -3.11
CA TRP A 161 29.23 -12.98 -4.48
C TRP A 161 30.64 -12.49 -4.84
N CYS A 162 31.39 -13.29 -5.60
CA CYS A 162 32.75 -13.00 -6.05
C CYS A 162 32.82 -12.08 -7.25
N GLY A 163 31.73 -11.76 -7.92
CA GLY A 163 31.70 -10.94 -9.14
C GLY A 163 31.88 -11.74 -10.44
N ASP A 164 31.89 -13.08 -10.37
CA ASP A 164 32.10 -13.95 -11.52
C ASP A 164 30.77 -14.37 -12.15
N SER A 165 30.59 -14.12 -13.44
CA SER A 165 29.36 -14.48 -14.17
C SER A 165 29.11 -16.00 -14.19
N GLU A 166 30.17 -16.84 -14.14
CA GLU A 166 30.02 -18.29 -14.08
C GLU A 166 29.24 -18.73 -12.80
N CYS A 167 29.42 -18.02 -11.69
CA CYS A 167 28.68 -18.27 -10.46
C CYS A 167 27.20 -17.87 -10.59
N GLU A 168 26.89 -16.78 -11.29
CA GLU A 168 25.51 -16.36 -11.55
C GLU A 168 24.81 -17.35 -12.48
N ASP A 169 25.46 -17.81 -13.55
CA ASP A 169 24.93 -18.82 -14.47
C ASP A 169 24.69 -20.15 -13.75
N LYS A 170 25.61 -20.55 -12.87
CA LYS A 170 25.45 -21.76 -12.07
C LYS A 170 24.23 -21.65 -11.13
N ILE A 171 24.10 -20.54 -10.38
CA ILE A 171 22.95 -20.29 -9.50
C ILE A 171 21.66 -20.36 -10.32
N LYS A 172 21.59 -19.66 -11.45
CA LYS A 172 20.41 -19.66 -12.32
C LYS A 172 20.02 -21.06 -12.78
N ASN A 173 20.99 -21.87 -13.17
CA ASN A 173 20.73 -23.24 -13.66
C ASN A 173 20.29 -24.16 -12.53
N ASP A 174 20.97 -24.14 -11.39
CA ASP A 174 20.70 -25.01 -10.25
C ASP A 174 19.38 -24.68 -9.53
N THR A 175 18.95 -23.40 -9.58
CA THR A 175 17.68 -22.94 -8.95
C THR A 175 16.49 -22.88 -9.92
N GLY A 176 16.73 -23.14 -11.22
CA GLY A 176 15.67 -23.01 -12.22
C GLY A 176 15.25 -21.57 -12.54
N GLY A 177 16.08 -20.56 -12.21
CA GLY A 177 15.80 -19.20 -12.67
C GLY A 177 16.15 -18.04 -11.76
N VAL A 178 16.61 -18.28 -10.54
CA VAL A 178 17.07 -17.20 -9.63
C VAL A 178 18.26 -16.46 -10.25
N LYS A 179 18.19 -15.12 -10.25
CA LYS A 179 19.21 -14.23 -10.80
C LYS A 179 19.57 -13.12 -9.82
N SER A 180 20.71 -12.48 -10.05
CA SER A 180 21.03 -11.22 -9.39
C SER A 180 19.99 -10.14 -9.72
N ARG A 181 19.57 -9.38 -8.71
CA ARG A 181 18.61 -8.28 -8.87
C ARG A 181 19.29 -6.93 -8.72
N CYS A 182 20.08 -6.78 -7.67
CA CYS A 182 20.88 -5.58 -7.43
C CYS A 182 22.01 -5.84 -6.44
N ILE A 183 23.01 -4.96 -6.48
CA ILE A 183 23.98 -4.73 -5.43
C ILE A 183 23.47 -3.48 -4.69
N PRO A 184 23.05 -3.58 -3.42
CA PRO A 184 22.59 -2.41 -2.66
C PRO A 184 23.70 -1.37 -2.49
N PHE A 185 23.33 -0.10 -2.32
CA PHE A 185 24.31 0.94 -2.02
C PHE A 185 24.96 0.75 -0.65
N ASP A 186 24.20 0.25 0.32
CA ASP A 186 24.69 -0.10 1.66
C ASP A 186 24.81 -1.63 1.72
N GLU A 187 26.00 -2.13 1.34
CA GLU A 187 26.26 -3.56 1.33
C GLU A 187 26.48 -4.09 2.77
N GLU A 188 25.69 -5.06 3.14
CA GLU A 188 25.82 -5.77 4.41
C GLU A 188 26.84 -6.90 4.28
N HIS A 189 27.81 -6.96 5.19
CA HIS A 189 28.79 -8.05 5.19
C HIS A 189 28.19 -9.31 5.83
N ILE A 190 27.94 -10.34 5.03
CA ILE A 190 27.32 -11.60 5.45
C ILE A 190 28.39 -12.69 5.65
N SER A 191 29.36 -12.76 4.74
CA SER A 191 30.41 -13.79 4.71
C SER A 191 31.63 -13.30 3.91
N ASP A 192 32.82 -13.82 4.20
CA ASP A 192 34.04 -13.51 3.45
C ASP A 192 34.11 -14.19 2.09
N VAL A 193 33.26 -15.20 1.86
CA VAL A 193 33.32 -16.04 0.67
C VAL A 193 32.05 -16.00 -0.16
N CYS A 194 32.22 -16.20 -1.45
CA CYS A 194 31.13 -16.33 -2.41
C CYS A 194 30.25 -17.53 -2.05
N VAL A 195 28.94 -17.30 -1.97
CA VAL A 195 27.96 -18.33 -1.65
C VAL A 195 28.04 -19.55 -2.60
N CYS A 196 28.41 -19.30 -3.87
CA CYS A 196 28.43 -20.36 -4.90
C CYS A 196 29.74 -21.13 -4.98
N CYS A 197 30.90 -20.42 -5.03
CA CYS A 197 32.20 -21.05 -5.33
C CYS A 197 33.21 -21.05 -4.18
N GLY A 198 32.92 -20.39 -3.07
CA GLY A 198 33.82 -20.30 -1.92
C GLY A 198 35.04 -19.41 -2.12
N LYS A 199 35.25 -18.77 -3.28
CA LYS A 199 36.27 -17.76 -3.50
C LYS A 199 36.00 -16.49 -2.69
N PRO A 200 37.00 -15.61 -2.43
CA PRO A 200 36.75 -14.35 -1.75
C PRO A 200 35.60 -13.57 -2.39
N ALA A 201 34.66 -13.13 -1.58
CA ALA A 201 33.51 -12.35 -2.01
C ALA A 201 33.91 -10.88 -2.24
N LYS A 202 33.22 -10.23 -3.18
CA LYS A 202 33.40 -8.81 -3.48
C LYS A 202 32.17 -7.97 -3.14
N HIS A 203 30.98 -8.56 -3.29
CA HIS A 203 29.73 -7.85 -3.16
C HIS A 203 28.68 -8.67 -2.40
N MET A 204 27.84 -7.98 -1.66
CA MET A 204 26.56 -8.54 -1.23
C MET A 204 25.52 -8.28 -2.30
N VAL A 205 24.85 -9.32 -2.74
CA VAL A 205 23.87 -9.26 -3.83
C VAL A 205 22.51 -9.71 -3.34
N VAL A 206 21.46 -9.04 -3.80
CA VAL A 206 20.08 -9.49 -3.66
C VAL A 206 19.71 -10.34 -4.86
N TRP A 207 19.33 -11.58 -4.60
CA TRP A 207 18.91 -12.59 -5.58
C TRP A 207 17.40 -12.81 -5.53
N GLY A 208 16.79 -13.27 -6.67
CA GLY A 208 15.36 -13.61 -6.72
C GLY A 208 14.88 -14.01 -8.11
#